data_7fda8fde33bd0b17c819a24327cf0002
#
_entry.id   7fda8fde33bd0b17c819a24327cf0002
#
_cell.length_a   1.000
_cell.length_b   1.000
_cell.length_c   1.000
_cell.angle_alpha   90.00
_cell.angle_beta   90.00
_cell.angle_gamma   90.00
#
_symmetry.space_group_name_H-M   'P 1'
#
loop_
_entity.id
_entity.type
_entity.pdbx_description
1 polymer ?
#
loop_
_entity_poly.entity_id
_entity_poly.type
_entity_poly.pdbx_seq_one_letter_code
_entity_poly.pdbx_strand_id
1 'polypeptide(L)'
;MPVGSKKKETLPPEEHGGYRLIQPWTTKGAGTSMWSFAEKGGKQYFIKVFVKPVLPSPSSGMSPALIERKRKACERFEQKKRRVYAAVNESATGNIVKIEDFFFDKTKFYLTTRKVEGKESNPKRIAALPYAQKMLFIKVLAYSILSLHRKGIVHGDLKPENVLVKQKENGNMLAKLIDFGESFLETEPSNELTGDVYLSPEGAVAIAKEEGSITRKADVFA
;
A
#
# COMPACT_ATOMS: atom_id res chain seq x y z
N MET A 1 -6.00 4.13 47.42
CA MET A 1 -5.66 5.12 46.39
C MET A 1 -6.34 4.70 45.10
N PRO A 2 -7.23 5.48 44.49
CA PRO A 2 -7.87 5.10 43.26
C PRO A 2 -6.93 5.27 42.08
N VAL A 3 -6.78 4.22 41.29
CA VAL A 3 -6.02 4.17 40.03
C VAL A 3 -6.68 5.10 39.04
N GLY A 4 -5.97 6.15 38.63
CA GLY A 4 -6.44 7.14 37.68
C GLY A 4 -6.83 6.50 36.34
N SER A 5 -8.07 6.66 35.97
CA SER A 5 -8.56 6.34 34.61
C SER A 5 -7.85 7.24 33.61
N LYS A 6 -6.99 6.66 32.76
CA LYS A 6 -6.46 7.34 31.58
C LYS A 6 -7.65 7.79 30.72
N LYS A 7 -7.92 9.09 30.70
CA LYS A 7 -8.85 9.71 29.75
C LYS A 7 -8.39 9.27 28.34
N LYS A 8 -9.28 8.58 27.59
CA LYS A 8 -9.12 8.42 26.15
C LYS A 8 -9.07 9.84 25.56
N GLU A 9 -7.91 10.23 25.07
CA GLU A 9 -7.80 11.44 24.24
C GLU A 9 -8.73 11.23 23.04
N THR A 10 -9.82 11.96 23.03
CA THR A 10 -10.68 12.06 21.85
C THR A 10 -9.94 12.89 20.83
N LEU A 11 -9.38 12.25 19.80
CA LEU A 11 -8.80 12.93 18.66
C LEU A 11 -9.83 13.90 18.06
N PRO A 12 -9.40 15.12 17.64
CA PRO A 12 -10.25 15.97 16.84
C PRO A 12 -10.68 15.19 15.59
N PRO A 13 -11.92 15.33 15.13
CA PRO A 13 -12.44 14.60 13.98
C PRO A 13 -11.70 15.05 12.71
N GLU A 14 -10.64 14.32 12.36
CA GLU A 14 -9.89 14.54 11.11
C GLU A 14 -10.57 13.74 10.01
N GLU A 15 -10.88 14.42 8.89
CA GLU A 15 -11.58 13.84 7.75
C GLU A 15 -10.89 14.20 6.44
N HIS A 16 -10.83 13.25 5.53
CA HIS A 16 -10.27 13.38 4.18
C HIS A 16 -11.17 12.68 3.16
N GLY A 17 -11.70 13.42 2.19
CA GLY A 17 -12.56 12.86 1.14
C GLY A 17 -13.80 12.14 1.65
N GLY A 18 -14.34 12.53 2.81
CA GLY A 18 -15.45 11.88 3.48
C GLY A 18 -15.08 10.64 4.30
N TYR A 19 -13.78 10.37 4.48
CA TYR A 19 -13.25 9.32 5.35
C TYR A 19 -12.84 9.91 6.69
N ARG A 20 -13.61 9.66 7.74
CA ARG A 20 -13.35 10.12 9.11
C ARG A 20 -12.37 9.18 9.80
N LEU A 21 -11.24 9.69 10.27
CA LEU A 21 -10.24 8.88 10.97
C LEU A 21 -10.81 8.33 12.29
N ILE A 22 -10.53 7.06 12.56
CA ILE A 22 -10.91 6.38 13.80
C ILE A 22 -9.70 6.07 14.69
N GLN A 23 -8.49 6.40 14.25
CA GLN A 23 -7.24 6.36 15.00
C GLN A 23 -6.24 7.38 14.46
N PRO A 24 -5.17 7.73 15.21
CA PRO A 24 -4.10 8.60 14.73
C PRO A 24 -3.38 8.01 13.51
N TRP A 25 -2.78 8.90 12.72
CA TRP A 25 -1.82 8.51 11.70
C TRP A 25 -0.60 7.78 12.30
N THR A 26 -0.11 6.77 11.60
CA THR A 26 1.11 6.04 11.95
C THR A 26 2.01 5.87 10.73
N THR A 27 3.31 5.84 10.97
CA THR A 27 4.34 5.54 9.97
C THR A 27 4.83 4.10 10.04
N LYS A 28 4.32 3.31 11.00
CA LYS A 28 4.78 1.94 11.24
C LYS A 28 4.58 1.07 9.99
N GLY A 29 5.66 0.54 9.44
CA GLY A 29 5.64 -0.32 8.25
C GLY A 29 5.28 0.39 6.94
N ALA A 30 5.19 1.72 6.92
CA ALA A 30 4.67 2.49 5.78
C ALA A 30 5.75 3.16 4.91
N GLY A 31 7.05 2.91 5.18
CA GLY A 31 8.15 3.57 4.46
C GLY A 31 8.02 5.10 4.52
N THR A 32 7.88 5.74 3.36
CA THR A 32 7.73 7.21 3.23
C THR A 32 6.28 7.70 3.31
N SER A 33 5.31 6.84 3.68
CA SER A 33 3.90 7.17 3.76
C SER A 33 3.42 7.17 5.22
N MET A 34 2.19 7.61 5.45
CA MET A 34 1.47 7.41 6.72
C MET A 34 0.14 6.72 6.44
N TRP A 35 -0.36 5.98 7.40
CA TRP A 35 -1.65 5.32 7.28
C TRP A 35 -2.46 5.39 8.57
N SER A 36 -3.74 5.17 8.42
CA SER A 36 -4.69 5.08 9.53
C SER A 36 -5.84 4.14 9.17
N PHE A 37 -6.75 3.93 10.11
CA PHE A 37 -8.08 3.44 9.80
C PHE A 37 -9.09 4.58 9.84
N ALA A 38 -10.08 4.49 8.95
CA ALA A 38 -11.12 5.48 8.80
C ALA A 38 -12.50 4.81 8.64
N GLU A 39 -13.55 5.59 8.80
CA GLU A 39 -14.93 5.18 8.60
C GLU A 39 -15.61 6.08 7.58
N LYS A 40 -16.42 5.48 6.69
CA LYS A 40 -17.27 6.17 5.73
C LYS A 40 -18.52 5.33 5.49
N GLY A 41 -19.71 5.92 5.67
CA GLY A 41 -20.97 5.21 5.48
C GLY A 41 -21.13 3.93 6.33
N GLY A 42 -20.70 3.96 7.59
CA GLY A 42 -20.77 2.82 8.51
C GLY A 42 -19.80 1.66 8.20
N LYS A 43 -18.84 1.87 7.29
CA LYS A 43 -17.85 0.86 6.90
C LYS A 43 -16.45 1.32 7.22
N GLN A 44 -15.58 0.37 7.60
CA GLN A 44 -14.21 0.67 7.95
C GLN A 44 -13.26 0.48 6.76
N TYR A 45 -12.28 1.38 6.68
CA TYR A 45 -11.28 1.44 5.62
C TYR A 45 -9.88 1.58 6.20
N PHE A 46 -8.91 1.02 5.50
CA PHE A 46 -7.52 1.45 5.59
C PHE A 46 -7.38 2.67 4.70
N ILE A 47 -6.75 3.73 5.22
CA ILE A 47 -6.44 4.95 4.48
C ILE A 47 -4.95 5.24 4.56
N LYS A 48 -4.32 5.43 3.42
CA LYS A 48 -2.88 5.77 3.27
C LYS A 48 -2.77 7.16 2.67
N VAL A 49 -1.90 8.00 3.23
CA VAL A 49 -1.56 9.32 2.69
C VAL A 49 -0.15 9.28 2.11
N PHE A 50 -0.01 9.78 0.89
CA PHE A 50 1.29 9.94 0.24
C PHE A 50 1.95 11.23 0.73
N VAL A 51 3.17 11.11 1.25
CA VAL A 51 3.94 12.28 1.72
C VAL A 51 4.43 13.12 0.54
N LYS A 52 4.68 12.49 -0.61
CA LYS A 52 5.06 13.13 -1.88
C LYS A 52 4.29 12.49 -3.04
N PRO A 53 4.01 13.22 -4.12
CA PRO A 53 4.20 14.67 -4.27
C PRO A 53 3.18 15.47 -3.47
N VAL A 54 3.51 16.74 -3.18
CA VAL A 54 2.64 17.69 -2.49
C VAL A 54 2.40 18.89 -3.39
N LEU A 55 1.13 19.26 -3.57
CA LEU A 55 0.76 20.50 -4.25
C LEU A 55 0.96 21.67 -3.27
N PRO A 56 1.79 22.68 -3.62
CA PRO A 56 2.00 23.82 -2.74
C PRO A 56 0.71 24.63 -2.58
N SER A 57 0.51 25.15 -1.36
CA SER A 57 -0.54 26.15 -1.12
C SER A 57 -0.28 27.41 -1.95
N PRO A 58 -1.32 28.13 -2.41
CA PRO A 58 -1.17 29.44 -3.03
C PRO A 58 -0.37 30.44 -2.18
N SER A 59 -0.42 30.30 -0.85
CA SER A 59 0.32 31.14 0.12
C SER A 59 1.74 30.68 0.43
N SER A 60 2.29 29.71 -0.32
CA SER A 60 3.58 29.07 -0.01
C SER A 60 4.81 29.94 -0.23
N GLY A 61 4.70 31.13 -0.82
CA GLY A 61 5.82 32.02 -1.15
C GLY A 61 6.77 31.48 -2.21
N MET A 62 6.43 30.35 -2.88
CA MET A 62 7.25 29.76 -3.93
C MET A 62 7.13 30.54 -5.24
N SER A 63 8.19 30.51 -6.07
CA SER A 63 8.13 31.09 -7.40
C SER A 63 7.09 30.38 -8.29
N PRO A 64 6.47 31.11 -9.24
CA PRO A 64 5.50 30.52 -10.17
C PRO A 64 6.04 29.29 -10.93
N ALA A 65 7.32 29.35 -11.35
CA ALA A 65 7.97 28.23 -12.04
C ALA A 65 8.07 26.95 -11.16
N LEU A 66 8.36 27.12 -9.86
CA LEU A 66 8.44 26.01 -8.93
C LEU A 66 7.04 25.42 -8.64
N ILE A 67 6.02 26.28 -8.49
CA ILE A 67 4.62 25.85 -8.33
C ILE A 67 4.20 25.01 -9.54
N GLU A 68 4.45 25.50 -10.75
CA GLU A 68 4.10 24.81 -11.99
C GLU A 68 4.82 23.45 -12.11
N ARG A 69 6.12 23.38 -11.76
CA ARG A 69 6.87 22.12 -11.73
C ARG A 69 6.25 21.11 -10.77
N LYS A 70 5.84 21.56 -9.57
CA LYS A 70 5.20 20.70 -8.57
C LYS A 70 3.80 20.26 -9.01
N ARG A 71 3.03 21.15 -9.64
CA ARG A 71 1.71 20.82 -10.23
C ARG A 71 1.85 19.71 -11.27
N LYS A 72 2.77 19.85 -12.21
CA LYS A 72 3.06 18.81 -13.22
C LYS A 72 3.51 17.49 -12.61
N ALA A 73 4.26 17.53 -11.50
CA ALA A 73 4.63 16.31 -10.78
C ALA A 73 3.41 15.62 -10.14
N CYS A 74 2.50 16.39 -9.54
CA CYS A 74 1.24 15.86 -8.98
C CYS A 74 0.35 15.24 -10.08
N GLU A 75 0.21 15.91 -11.21
CA GLU A 75 -0.58 15.41 -12.35
C GLU A 75 -0.02 14.08 -12.90
N ARG A 76 1.30 14.00 -13.10
CA ARG A 76 1.96 12.77 -13.55
C ARG A 76 1.78 11.64 -12.54
N PHE A 77 1.96 11.91 -11.25
CA PHE A 77 1.77 10.94 -10.18
C PHE A 77 0.32 10.42 -10.18
N GLU A 78 -0.65 11.32 -10.23
CA GLU A 78 -2.07 10.95 -10.27
C GLU A 78 -2.40 10.05 -11.46
N GLN A 79 -1.99 10.44 -12.67
CA GLN A 79 -2.22 9.67 -13.89
C GLN A 79 -1.60 8.27 -13.80
N LYS A 80 -0.34 8.16 -13.33
CA LYS A 80 0.33 6.87 -13.14
C LYS A 80 -0.43 5.99 -12.14
N LYS A 81 -0.74 6.52 -10.95
CA LYS A 81 -1.40 5.75 -9.89
C LYS A 81 -2.81 5.32 -10.29
N ARG A 82 -3.59 6.17 -10.97
CA ARG A 82 -4.93 5.79 -11.47
C ARG A 82 -4.85 4.60 -12.44
N ARG A 83 -3.88 4.56 -13.35
CA ARG A 83 -3.68 3.43 -14.26
C ARG A 83 -3.32 2.14 -13.52
N VAL A 84 -2.37 2.23 -12.58
CA VAL A 84 -1.97 1.09 -11.74
C VAL A 84 -3.16 0.55 -10.95
N TYR A 85 -3.92 1.42 -10.29
CA TYR A 85 -5.03 1.00 -9.43
C TYR A 85 -6.22 0.43 -10.22
N ALA A 86 -6.48 0.95 -11.41
CA ALA A 86 -7.44 0.34 -12.32
C ALA A 86 -7.03 -1.10 -12.68
N ALA A 87 -5.78 -1.30 -13.07
CA ALA A 87 -5.24 -2.61 -13.42
C ALA A 87 -5.19 -3.58 -12.20
N VAL A 88 -4.86 -3.08 -10.98
CA VAL A 88 -4.96 -3.85 -9.74
C VAL A 88 -6.39 -4.32 -9.52
N ASN A 89 -7.38 -3.43 -9.67
CA ASN A 89 -8.78 -3.77 -9.48
C ASN A 89 -9.30 -4.79 -10.51
N GLU A 90 -8.83 -4.72 -11.75
CA GLU A 90 -9.11 -5.74 -12.77
C GLU A 90 -8.47 -7.10 -12.44
N SER A 91 -7.32 -7.10 -11.74
CA SER A 91 -6.62 -8.31 -11.33
C SER A 91 -7.17 -8.94 -10.05
N ALA A 92 -8.09 -8.25 -9.36
CA ALA A 92 -8.55 -8.63 -8.02
C ALA A 92 -9.44 -9.88 -8.05
N THR A 93 -8.84 -11.04 -7.79
CA THR A 93 -9.47 -12.39 -7.77
C THR A 93 -9.93 -12.83 -6.37
N GLY A 94 -10.22 -11.89 -5.46
CA GLY A 94 -10.59 -12.21 -4.07
C GLY A 94 -9.40 -12.27 -3.10
N ASN A 95 -8.23 -12.66 -3.56
CA ASN A 95 -6.98 -12.73 -2.78
C ASN A 95 -6.11 -11.46 -2.90
N ILE A 96 -6.56 -10.49 -3.67
CA ILE A 96 -5.97 -9.16 -3.81
C ILE A 96 -6.96 -8.16 -3.23
N VAL A 97 -6.50 -7.23 -2.41
CA VAL A 97 -7.37 -6.16 -1.91
C VAL A 97 -7.71 -5.20 -3.04
N LYS A 98 -8.98 -4.81 -3.12
CA LYS A 98 -9.41 -3.78 -4.08
C LYS A 98 -9.12 -2.39 -3.56
N ILE A 99 -8.67 -1.52 -4.46
CA ILE A 99 -8.61 -0.09 -4.21
C ILE A 99 -10.04 0.45 -4.29
N GLU A 100 -10.52 1.04 -3.19
CA GLU A 100 -11.87 1.62 -3.13
C GLU A 100 -11.87 3.03 -3.69
N ASP A 101 -10.87 3.84 -3.29
CA ASP A 101 -10.79 5.22 -3.73
C ASP A 101 -9.33 5.69 -3.80
N PHE A 102 -9.04 6.55 -4.76
CA PHE A 102 -7.77 7.28 -4.85
C PHE A 102 -8.09 8.73 -5.20
N PHE A 103 -7.80 9.63 -4.28
CA PHE A 103 -8.26 11.00 -4.37
C PHE A 103 -7.21 11.99 -3.85
N PHE A 104 -7.38 13.23 -4.25
CA PHE A 104 -6.62 14.37 -3.77
C PHE A 104 -7.47 15.16 -2.78
N ASP A 105 -6.90 15.49 -1.63
CA ASP A 105 -7.51 16.37 -0.64
C ASP A 105 -6.50 17.34 -0.08
N LYS A 106 -6.86 18.61 0.00
CA LYS A 106 -6.01 19.74 0.41
C LYS A 106 -4.73 19.85 -0.42
N THR A 107 -3.66 19.16 -0.06
CA THR A 107 -2.35 19.24 -0.71
C THR A 107 -1.74 17.88 -1.04
N LYS A 108 -2.42 16.79 -0.69
CA LYS A 108 -1.87 15.41 -0.74
C LYS A 108 -2.83 14.44 -1.42
N PHE A 109 -2.27 13.31 -1.83
CA PHE A 109 -3.02 12.17 -2.36
C PHE A 109 -3.28 11.13 -1.27
N TYR A 110 -4.43 10.49 -1.36
CA TYR A 110 -4.91 9.46 -0.46
C TYR A 110 -5.33 8.23 -1.23
N LEU A 111 -5.10 7.07 -0.64
CA LEU A 111 -5.52 5.77 -1.13
C LEU A 111 -6.36 5.11 -0.06
N THR A 112 -7.50 4.53 -0.42
CA THR A 112 -8.30 3.75 0.52
C THR A 112 -8.57 2.34 0.00
N THR A 113 -8.61 1.40 0.91
CA THR A 113 -9.07 0.04 0.69
C THR A 113 -10.03 -0.36 1.80
N ARG A 114 -10.89 -1.35 1.58
CA ARG A 114 -11.67 -1.93 2.67
C ARG A 114 -10.74 -2.47 3.73
N LYS A 115 -11.06 -2.19 5.00
CA LYS A 115 -10.37 -2.84 6.10
C LYS A 115 -10.56 -4.35 5.98
N VAL A 116 -9.46 -5.07 5.86
CA VAL A 116 -9.44 -6.52 5.78
C VAL A 116 -9.22 -7.07 7.18
N GLU A 117 -10.09 -7.99 7.59
CA GLU A 117 -9.85 -8.77 8.80
C GLU A 117 -8.76 -9.80 8.52
N GLY A 118 -7.76 -9.86 9.38
CA GLY A 118 -6.63 -10.77 9.26
C GLY A 118 -5.48 -10.31 10.11
N LYS A 119 -4.44 -11.12 10.18
CA LYS A 119 -3.16 -10.79 10.80
C LYS A 119 -2.10 -10.77 9.72
N GLU A 120 -1.11 -9.92 9.86
CA GLU A 120 0.09 -9.95 9.02
C GLU A 120 0.66 -11.37 8.99
N SER A 121 1.17 -11.80 7.84
CA SER A 121 1.79 -13.10 7.75
C SER A 121 3.04 -13.14 8.63
N ASN A 122 3.25 -14.27 9.29
CA ASN A 122 4.42 -14.49 10.12
C ASN A 122 5.19 -15.70 9.59
N PRO A 123 6.43 -15.52 9.11
CA PRO A 123 7.22 -16.61 8.55
C PRO A 123 7.33 -17.83 9.46
N LYS A 124 7.51 -17.63 10.77
CA LYS A 124 7.58 -18.74 11.74
C LYS A 124 6.26 -19.53 11.83
N ARG A 125 5.12 -18.81 11.82
CA ARG A 125 3.80 -19.46 11.82
C ARG A 125 3.53 -20.21 10.51
N ILE A 126 3.91 -19.63 9.38
CA ILE A 126 3.78 -20.29 8.06
C ILE A 126 4.67 -21.54 8.02
N ALA A 127 5.91 -21.44 8.51
CA ALA A 127 6.83 -22.59 8.58
C ALA A 127 6.31 -23.74 9.46
N ALA A 128 5.54 -23.45 10.49
CA ALA A 128 4.94 -24.44 11.38
C ALA A 128 3.66 -25.11 10.84
N LEU A 129 3.12 -24.63 9.69
CA LEU A 129 1.91 -25.22 9.10
C LEU A 129 2.19 -26.64 8.56
N PRO A 130 1.17 -27.52 8.53
CA PRO A 130 1.23 -28.76 7.78
C PRO A 130 1.60 -28.52 6.30
N TYR A 131 2.33 -29.44 5.71
CA TYR A 131 2.85 -29.28 4.34
C TYR A 131 1.78 -28.86 3.32
N ALA A 132 0.63 -29.53 3.34
CA ALA A 132 -0.48 -29.24 2.41
C ALA A 132 -1.00 -27.79 2.57
N GLN A 133 -1.08 -27.27 3.80
CA GLN A 133 -1.51 -25.89 4.06
C GLN A 133 -0.44 -24.88 3.62
N LYS A 134 0.85 -25.17 3.85
CA LYS A 134 1.96 -24.35 3.31
C LYS A 134 1.90 -24.25 1.79
N MET A 135 1.72 -25.38 1.13
CA MET A 135 1.64 -25.42 -0.34
C MET A 135 0.43 -24.67 -0.87
N LEU A 136 -0.72 -24.76 -0.18
CA LEU A 136 -1.90 -23.99 -0.55
C LEU A 136 -1.65 -22.48 -0.39
N PHE A 137 -1.06 -22.05 0.74
CA PHE A 137 -0.71 -20.66 0.97
C PHE A 137 0.22 -20.09 -0.12
N ILE A 138 1.30 -20.81 -0.43
CA ILE A 138 2.26 -20.42 -1.49
C ILE A 138 1.57 -20.33 -2.85
N LYS A 139 0.74 -21.32 -3.20
CA LYS A 139 -0.01 -21.31 -4.47
C LYS A 139 -0.96 -20.12 -4.58
N VAL A 140 -1.66 -19.79 -3.51
CA VAL A 140 -2.58 -18.64 -3.48
C VAL A 140 -1.82 -17.33 -3.66
N LEU A 141 -0.69 -17.16 -2.97
CA LEU A 141 0.15 -15.98 -3.10
C LEU A 141 0.75 -15.86 -4.51
N ALA A 142 1.36 -16.95 -5.01
CA ALA A 142 1.93 -16.99 -6.35
C ALA A 142 0.88 -16.70 -7.45
N TYR A 143 -0.34 -17.22 -7.29
CA TYR A 143 -1.43 -16.94 -8.22
C TYR A 143 -1.85 -15.45 -8.17
N SER A 144 -1.86 -14.83 -6.99
CA SER A 144 -2.17 -13.42 -6.85
C SER A 144 -1.12 -12.55 -7.54
N ILE A 145 0.16 -12.85 -7.34
CA ILE A 145 1.29 -12.18 -8.00
C ILE A 145 1.21 -12.38 -9.52
N LEU A 146 0.98 -13.63 -9.98
CA LEU A 146 0.82 -13.92 -11.40
C LEU A 146 -0.32 -13.11 -12.04
N SER A 147 -1.43 -12.92 -11.32
CA SER A 147 -2.57 -12.13 -11.79
C SER A 147 -2.21 -10.65 -12.01
N LEU A 148 -1.38 -10.07 -11.13
CA LEU A 148 -0.81 -8.73 -11.29
C LEU A 148 0.16 -8.69 -12.47
N HIS A 149 1.09 -9.64 -12.54
CA HIS A 149 2.11 -9.70 -13.58
C HIS A 149 1.52 -9.86 -14.98
N ARG A 150 0.40 -10.56 -15.14
CA ARG A 150 -0.32 -10.66 -16.42
C ARG A 150 -0.88 -9.32 -16.90
N LYS A 151 -1.07 -8.37 -16.01
CA LYS A 151 -1.47 -6.99 -16.32
C LYS A 151 -0.29 -6.02 -16.35
N GLY A 152 0.95 -6.54 -16.31
CA GLY A 152 2.16 -5.74 -16.31
C GLY A 152 2.40 -4.96 -15.01
N ILE A 153 1.73 -5.34 -13.91
CA ILE A 153 1.88 -4.66 -12.62
C ILE A 153 3.00 -5.34 -11.84
N VAL A 154 3.92 -4.53 -11.33
CA VAL A 154 4.90 -4.91 -10.30
C VAL A 154 4.35 -4.43 -8.97
N HIS A 155 4.31 -5.30 -7.95
CA HIS A 155 3.86 -4.95 -6.60
C HIS A 155 4.83 -3.95 -5.96
N GLY A 156 6.12 -4.22 -6.06
CA GLY A 156 7.21 -3.31 -5.69
C GLY A 156 7.51 -3.20 -4.19
N ASP A 157 6.68 -3.77 -3.32
CA ASP A 157 6.89 -3.82 -1.87
C ASP A 157 6.34 -5.14 -1.31
N LEU A 158 6.75 -6.27 -1.91
CA LEU A 158 6.30 -7.58 -1.47
C LEU A 158 7.10 -8.01 -0.22
N LYS A 159 6.38 -8.21 0.87
CA LYS A 159 6.93 -8.60 2.17
C LYS A 159 5.84 -9.22 3.05
N PRO A 160 6.20 -9.95 4.14
CA PRO A 160 5.21 -10.61 4.99
C PRO A 160 4.13 -9.68 5.54
N GLU A 161 4.47 -8.43 5.86
CA GLU A 161 3.55 -7.42 6.38
C GLU A 161 2.46 -7.05 5.36
N ASN A 162 2.75 -7.19 4.07
CA ASN A 162 1.83 -6.91 2.98
C ASN A 162 1.00 -8.13 2.55
N VAL A 163 1.06 -9.21 3.33
CA VAL A 163 0.23 -10.40 3.17
C VAL A 163 -0.59 -10.65 4.43
N LEU A 164 -1.89 -10.37 4.39
CA LEU A 164 -2.79 -10.70 5.50
C LEU A 164 -3.23 -12.15 5.41
N VAL A 165 -3.27 -12.80 6.57
CA VAL A 165 -3.68 -14.19 6.71
C VAL A 165 -4.90 -14.27 7.61
N LYS A 166 -5.98 -14.87 7.10
CA LYS A 166 -7.19 -15.19 7.87
C LYS A 166 -7.38 -16.69 7.92
N GLN A 167 -7.50 -17.25 9.11
CA GLN A 167 -7.89 -18.64 9.30
C GLN A 167 -9.42 -18.76 9.21
N LYS A 168 -9.90 -19.65 8.37
CA LYS A 168 -11.31 -20.00 8.28
C LYS A 168 -11.70 -20.99 9.39
N GLU A 169 -12.99 -21.12 9.68
CA GLU A 169 -13.52 -22.08 10.66
C GLU A 169 -13.14 -23.53 10.33
N ASN A 170 -13.03 -23.88 9.07
CA ASN A 170 -12.59 -25.20 8.61
C ASN A 170 -11.07 -25.42 8.69
N GLY A 171 -10.33 -24.53 9.35
CA GLY A 171 -8.88 -24.59 9.51
C GLY A 171 -8.06 -24.11 8.29
N ASN A 172 -8.68 -23.87 7.14
CA ASN A 172 -7.99 -23.37 5.95
C ASN A 172 -7.54 -21.94 6.14
N MET A 173 -6.36 -21.61 5.61
CA MET A 173 -5.83 -20.25 5.61
C MET A 173 -6.13 -19.55 4.29
N LEU A 174 -6.59 -18.31 4.38
CA LEU A 174 -6.69 -17.39 3.26
C LEU A 174 -5.53 -16.40 3.34
N ALA A 175 -4.81 -16.23 2.24
CA ALA A 175 -3.86 -15.14 2.06
C ALA A 175 -4.53 -14.02 1.28
N LYS A 176 -4.30 -12.78 1.67
CA LYS A 176 -4.74 -11.60 0.94
C LYS A 176 -3.59 -10.62 0.79
N LEU A 177 -3.25 -10.33 -0.46
CA LEU A 177 -2.23 -9.35 -0.81
C LEU A 177 -2.80 -7.94 -0.66
N ILE A 178 -2.05 -7.08 0.03
CA ILE A 178 -2.43 -5.70 0.37
C ILE A 178 -1.30 -4.72 0.04
N ASP A 179 -1.57 -3.44 0.19
CA ASP A 179 -0.66 -2.30 0.06
C ASP A 179 0.01 -2.16 -1.32
N PHE A 180 -0.75 -1.56 -2.24
CA PHE A 180 -0.29 -1.23 -3.60
C PHE A 180 0.27 0.20 -3.70
N GLY A 181 0.70 0.80 -2.58
CA GLY A 181 1.25 2.16 -2.56
C GLY A 181 2.48 2.34 -3.45
N GLU A 182 3.37 1.34 -3.46
CA GLU A 182 4.61 1.35 -4.24
C GLU A 182 4.48 0.69 -5.62
N SER A 183 3.31 0.12 -5.93
CA SER A 183 3.09 -0.59 -7.19
C SER A 183 3.14 0.32 -8.41
N PHE A 184 3.64 -0.22 -9.51
CA PHE A 184 3.80 0.47 -10.78
C PHE A 184 3.58 -0.47 -11.98
N LEU A 185 3.40 0.12 -13.17
CA LEU A 185 3.41 -0.65 -14.42
C LEU A 185 4.85 -0.86 -14.87
N GLU A 186 5.21 -2.09 -15.25
CA GLU A 186 6.58 -2.44 -15.71
C GLU A 186 7.04 -1.59 -16.90
N THR A 187 6.10 -1.09 -17.71
CA THR A 187 6.37 -0.15 -18.81
C THR A 187 6.65 1.28 -18.34
N GLU A 188 6.38 1.58 -17.08
CA GLU A 188 6.59 2.89 -16.48
C GLU A 188 7.28 2.72 -15.11
N PRO A 189 8.53 2.23 -15.09
CA PRO A 189 9.22 1.90 -13.86
C PRO A 189 9.30 3.12 -12.93
N SER A 190 9.20 2.85 -11.64
CA SER A 190 9.39 3.86 -10.60
C SER A 190 10.81 3.77 -10.08
N ASN A 191 11.51 4.91 -10.03
CA ASN A 191 12.81 5.03 -9.35
C ASN A 191 12.61 5.37 -7.86
N GLU A 192 11.36 5.40 -7.39
CA GLU A 192 11.00 5.81 -6.02
C GLU A 192 10.82 4.62 -5.06
N LEU A 193 11.34 3.44 -5.39
CA LEU A 193 11.27 2.31 -4.48
C LEU A 193 12.04 2.59 -3.20
N THR A 194 11.40 2.39 -2.08
CA THR A 194 12.04 2.44 -0.77
C THR A 194 12.74 1.11 -0.51
N GLY A 195 14.07 1.15 -0.32
CA GLY A 195 14.83 -0.06 -0.03
C GLY A 195 14.34 -0.73 1.26
N ASP A 196 14.00 -2.02 1.17
CA ASP A 196 13.68 -2.88 2.30
C ASP A 196 14.49 -4.18 2.18
N VAL A 197 14.46 -4.99 3.22
CA VAL A 197 15.17 -6.28 3.34
C VAL A 197 14.82 -7.25 2.19
N TYR A 198 13.64 -7.09 1.59
CA TYR A 198 13.14 -7.92 0.49
C TYR A 198 13.42 -7.34 -0.90
N LEU A 199 14.27 -6.31 -0.98
CA LEU A 199 14.63 -5.70 -2.25
C LEU A 199 15.52 -6.63 -3.09
N SER A 200 15.15 -6.85 -4.35
CA SER A 200 15.96 -7.66 -5.26
C SER A 200 17.31 -6.98 -5.57
N PRO A 201 18.36 -7.75 -5.93
CA PRO A 201 19.67 -7.18 -6.27
C PRO A 201 19.60 -6.13 -7.38
N GLU A 202 18.81 -6.35 -8.44
CA GLU A 202 18.61 -5.38 -9.51
C GLU A 202 17.86 -4.14 -9.01
N GLY A 203 16.92 -4.29 -8.07
CA GLY A 203 16.23 -3.18 -7.41
C GLY A 203 17.21 -2.33 -6.58
N ALA A 204 18.09 -2.97 -5.83
CA ALA A 204 19.13 -2.28 -5.05
C ALA A 204 20.08 -1.48 -5.97
N VAL A 205 20.48 -2.07 -7.10
CA VAL A 205 21.34 -1.39 -8.09
C VAL A 205 20.60 -0.22 -8.75
N ALA A 206 19.33 -0.40 -9.13
CA ALA A 206 18.55 0.66 -9.75
C ALA A 206 18.35 1.86 -8.82
N ILE A 207 18.14 1.62 -7.52
CA ILE A 207 18.03 2.69 -6.52
C ILE A 207 19.38 3.39 -6.32
N ALA A 208 20.47 2.61 -6.15
CA ALA A 208 21.79 3.16 -5.82
C ALA A 208 22.39 3.97 -6.97
N LYS A 209 22.13 3.60 -8.22
CA LYS A 209 22.71 4.21 -9.42
C LYS A 209 21.77 5.15 -10.14
N GLU A 210 20.49 5.23 -9.72
CA GLU A 210 19.40 5.89 -10.46
C GLU A 210 19.28 5.41 -11.92
N GLU A 211 19.79 4.19 -12.19
CA GLU A 211 19.84 3.56 -13.51
C GLU A 211 19.24 2.15 -13.47
N GLY A 212 18.72 1.71 -14.60
CA GLY A 212 18.12 0.38 -14.75
C GLY A 212 16.61 0.39 -14.62
N SER A 213 16.01 -0.78 -14.85
CA SER A 213 14.58 -0.99 -14.74
C SER A 213 14.28 -2.14 -13.78
N ILE A 214 13.39 -1.88 -12.84
CA ILE A 214 12.86 -2.91 -11.96
C ILE A 214 11.72 -3.61 -12.68
N THR A 215 11.77 -4.92 -12.75
CA THR A 215 10.82 -5.74 -13.47
C THR A 215 10.00 -6.60 -12.51
N ARG A 216 9.02 -7.34 -13.03
CA ARG A 216 8.25 -8.34 -12.29
C ARG A 216 9.11 -9.39 -11.57
N LYS A 217 10.37 -9.58 -11.98
CA LYS A 217 11.31 -10.48 -11.31
C LYS A 217 11.61 -10.06 -9.87
N ALA A 218 11.54 -8.76 -9.57
CA ALA A 218 11.72 -8.25 -8.22
C ALA A 218 10.70 -8.82 -7.24
N ASP A 219 9.42 -8.93 -7.65
CA ASP A 219 8.37 -9.55 -6.83
C ASP A 219 8.56 -11.07 -6.66
N VAL A 220 9.28 -11.73 -7.57
CA VAL A 220 9.56 -13.16 -7.47
C VAL A 220 10.74 -13.44 -6.53
N PHE A 221 11.65 -12.46 -6.42
CA PHE A 221 12.77 -12.53 -5.49
C PHE A 221 12.33 -12.34 -4.05
N ALA A 222 11.43 -11.37 -3.80
CA ALA A 222 10.91 -11.02 -2.48
C ALA A 222 10.08 -12.17 -1.85
#